data_aef8b892231e944f44dd263523fc9763
#
_entry.id   aef8b892231e944f44dd263523fc9763
#
_cell.length_a   1.000
_cell.length_b   1.000
_cell.length_c   1.000
_cell.angle_alpha   90.00
_cell.angle_beta   90.00
_cell.angle_gamma   90.00
#
_symmetry.space_group_name_H-M   'P 1'
#
loop_
_entity.id
_entity.type
_entity.pdbx_description
1 polymer ?
#
loop_
_entity_poly.entity_id
_entity_poly.type
_entity_poly.pdbx_seq_one_letter_code
_entity_poly.pdbx_strand_id
1 'polypeptide(L)'
;AETLVANAARRALRAGETEVVPRVTDLEALVASTSGKVELDTLDDDGGEVLDRLLRQAVLTVFRDRLDLGRLREVIDAFDDGRVVHAGEDVAARDEVALAAEIPALRDAVVALVGDDERPGVVASAVELVLEGLHLSKRLNKDADHTSTRATYRSR
;
A
#
# COMPACT_ATOMS: atom_id res chain seq x y z
N ALA A 1 3.82 -6.46 -15.64
CA ALA A 1 3.07 -7.49 -14.90
C ALA A 1 4.00 -8.51 -14.25
N GLU A 2 4.94 -9.11 -15.00
CA GLU A 2 5.85 -10.16 -14.49
C GLU A 2 6.69 -9.69 -13.30
N THR A 3 7.26 -8.50 -13.35
CA THR A 3 8.07 -7.93 -12.26
C THR A 3 7.26 -7.77 -10.97
N LEU A 4 6.02 -7.30 -11.08
CA LEU A 4 5.13 -7.15 -9.92
C LEU A 4 4.83 -8.50 -9.27
N VAL A 5 4.48 -9.51 -10.11
CA VAL A 5 4.19 -10.86 -9.62
C VAL A 5 5.44 -11.50 -9.01
N ALA A 6 6.60 -11.32 -9.63
CA ALA A 6 7.86 -11.84 -9.10
C ALA A 6 8.23 -11.20 -7.76
N ASN A 7 7.99 -9.89 -7.60
CA ASN A 7 8.23 -9.21 -6.32
C ASN A 7 7.27 -9.72 -5.23
N ALA A 8 5.98 -9.81 -5.53
CA ALA A 8 4.97 -10.35 -4.62
C ALA A 8 5.29 -11.80 -4.20
N ALA A 9 5.74 -12.65 -5.15
CA ALA A 9 6.15 -14.01 -4.85
C ALA A 9 7.37 -14.07 -3.92
N ARG A 10 8.38 -13.22 -4.17
CA ARG A 10 9.56 -13.12 -3.31
C ARG A 10 9.21 -12.69 -1.89
N ARG A 11 8.33 -11.67 -1.75
CA ARG A 11 7.81 -11.20 -0.47
C ARG A 11 7.05 -12.31 0.26
N ALA A 12 6.11 -12.96 -0.42
CA ALA A 12 5.32 -14.05 0.14
C ALA A 12 6.22 -15.19 0.67
N LEU A 13 7.23 -15.59 -0.09
CA LEU A 13 8.19 -16.61 0.33
C LEU A 13 8.97 -16.19 1.59
N ARG A 14 9.43 -14.94 1.68
CA ARG A 14 10.14 -14.43 2.86
C ARG A 14 9.25 -14.37 4.09
N ALA A 15 7.97 -13.99 3.92
CA ALA A 15 7.00 -13.90 4.99
C ALA A 15 6.40 -15.28 5.38
N GLY A 16 6.74 -16.37 4.67
CA GLY A 16 6.14 -17.68 4.85
C GLY A 16 4.66 -17.74 4.50
N GLU A 17 4.24 -16.91 3.55
CA GLU A 17 2.86 -16.86 3.04
C GLU A 17 2.62 -17.98 2.02
N THR A 18 1.44 -18.56 2.05
CA THR A 18 1.06 -19.66 1.12
C THR A 18 0.44 -19.15 -0.17
N GLU A 19 0.08 -17.85 -0.21
CA GLU A 19 -0.54 -17.21 -1.35
C GLU A 19 0.29 -16.03 -1.84
N VAL A 20 0.28 -15.83 -3.16
CA VAL A 20 0.94 -14.70 -3.79
C VAL A 20 -0.12 -13.68 -4.21
N VAL A 21 -0.28 -12.64 -3.41
CA VAL A 21 -1.18 -11.53 -3.71
C VAL A 21 -0.35 -10.24 -3.77
N PRO A 22 -0.33 -9.53 -4.91
CA PRO A 22 0.36 -8.24 -5.01
C PRO A 22 -0.24 -7.21 -4.04
N ARG A 23 0.61 -6.37 -3.47
CA ARG A 23 0.27 -5.27 -2.57
C ARG A 23 0.77 -3.95 -3.13
N VAL A 24 0.36 -2.84 -2.52
CA VAL A 24 0.85 -1.51 -2.93
C VAL A 24 2.38 -1.41 -2.83
N THR A 25 2.96 -1.99 -1.79
CA THR A 25 4.42 -2.05 -1.61
C THR A 25 5.15 -2.73 -2.78
N ASP A 26 4.54 -3.71 -3.44
CA ASP A 26 5.16 -4.41 -4.57
C ASP A 26 5.26 -3.52 -5.84
N LEU A 27 4.54 -2.39 -5.90
CA LEU A 27 4.58 -1.45 -7.03
C LEU A 27 5.94 -0.77 -7.17
N GLU A 28 6.70 -0.63 -6.10
CA GLU A 28 8.05 -0.04 -6.13
C GLU A 28 9.00 -0.83 -7.05
N ALA A 29 8.79 -2.14 -7.17
CA ALA A 29 9.56 -2.98 -8.08
C ALA A 29 9.33 -2.62 -9.56
N LEU A 30 8.19 -2.04 -9.90
CA LEU A 30 7.93 -1.55 -11.27
C LEU A 30 8.78 -0.34 -11.58
N VAL A 31 8.93 0.61 -10.65
CA VAL A 31 9.80 1.77 -10.81
C VAL A 31 11.23 1.31 -11.05
N ALA A 32 11.76 0.45 -10.17
CA ALA A 32 13.12 -0.05 -10.27
C ALA A 32 13.39 -0.81 -11.58
N SER A 33 12.43 -1.60 -12.07
CA SER A 33 12.59 -2.40 -13.29
C SER A 33 12.42 -1.62 -14.60
N THR A 34 11.83 -0.43 -14.52
CA THR A 34 11.49 0.40 -15.68
C THR A 34 12.42 1.60 -15.79
N SER A 35 13.15 1.95 -14.73
CA SER A 35 14.20 2.96 -14.75
C SER A 35 15.22 2.63 -15.84
N GLY A 36 15.45 3.58 -16.77
CA GLY A 36 16.33 3.40 -17.92
C GLY A 36 15.69 2.74 -19.15
N LYS A 37 14.41 2.32 -19.09
CA LYS A 37 13.66 1.79 -20.26
C LYS A 37 12.63 2.77 -20.80
N VAL A 38 12.33 3.83 -20.08
CA VAL A 38 11.43 4.89 -20.53
C VAL A 38 12.30 6.00 -21.09
N GLU A 39 12.29 6.15 -22.41
CA GLU A 39 12.85 7.32 -23.09
C GLU A 39 11.83 8.45 -22.99
N LEU A 40 12.21 9.52 -22.29
CA LEU A 40 11.44 10.76 -22.22
C LEU A 40 12.05 11.76 -23.20
N ASP A 41 11.20 12.46 -23.95
CA ASP A 41 11.60 13.49 -24.90
C ASP A 41 12.25 14.73 -24.24
N THR A 42 12.30 14.79 -22.92
CA THR A 42 12.89 15.90 -22.15
C THR A 42 14.11 15.42 -21.36
N LEU A 43 15.23 16.09 -21.56
CA LEU A 43 16.55 15.79 -20.98
C LEU A 43 16.64 15.95 -19.46
N ASP A 44 15.59 16.48 -18.79
CA ASP A 44 15.57 16.83 -17.38
C ASP A 44 14.70 15.93 -16.49
N ASP A 45 13.91 14.99 -17.06
CA ASP A 45 13.01 14.12 -16.27
C ASP A 45 13.63 12.72 -16.11
N ASP A 46 13.83 12.28 -14.88
CA ASP A 46 14.14 10.88 -14.58
C ASP A 46 12.88 10.03 -14.82
N GLY A 47 12.96 9.09 -15.78
CA GLY A 47 11.85 8.18 -16.10
C GLY A 47 11.31 7.42 -14.87
N GLY A 48 12.14 7.22 -13.85
CA GLY A 48 11.73 6.65 -12.57
C GLY A 48 10.77 7.55 -11.80
N GLU A 49 11.03 8.86 -11.74
CA GLU A 49 10.16 9.83 -11.05
C GLU A 49 8.79 9.97 -11.73
N VAL A 50 8.77 9.98 -13.05
CA VAL A 50 7.52 10.03 -13.82
C VAL A 50 6.66 8.80 -13.55
N LEU A 51 7.27 7.62 -13.57
CA LEU A 51 6.56 6.37 -13.30
C LEU A 51 6.05 6.31 -11.85
N ASP A 52 6.86 6.70 -10.87
CA ASP A 52 6.44 6.78 -9.46
C ASP A 52 5.22 7.71 -9.30
N ARG A 53 5.25 8.89 -9.91
CA ARG A 53 4.13 9.82 -9.91
C ARG A 53 2.87 9.23 -10.54
N LEU A 54 3.00 8.52 -11.67
CA LEU A 54 1.88 7.85 -12.32
C LEU A 54 1.30 6.72 -11.46
N LEU A 55 2.13 5.92 -10.82
CA LEU A 55 1.69 4.85 -9.92
C LEU A 55 0.96 5.42 -8.71
N ARG A 56 1.49 6.46 -8.07
CA ARG A 56 0.80 7.16 -6.96
C ARG A 56 -0.55 7.73 -7.41
N GLN A 57 -0.60 8.32 -8.59
CA GLN A 57 -1.86 8.82 -9.14
C GLN A 57 -2.86 7.69 -9.40
N ALA A 58 -2.41 6.56 -9.92
CA ALA A 58 -3.26 5.37 -10.14
C ALA A 58 -3.80 4.81 -8.82
N VAL A 59 -2.94 4.66 -7.79
CA VAL A 59 -3.35 4.22 -6.45
C VAL A 59 -4.39 5.17 -5.88
N LEU A 60 -4.15 6.48 -5.94
CA LEU A 60 -5.08 7.50 -5.43
C LEU A 60 -6.41 7.48 -6.19
N THR A 61 -6.39 7.26 -7.50
CA THR A 61 -7.61 7.14 -8.31
C THR A 61 -8.43 5.93 -7.88
N VAL A 62 -7.82 4.76 -7.82
CA VAL A 62 -8.50 3.52 -7.37
C VAL A 62 -9.07 3.68 -5.97
N PHE A 63 -8.28 4.26 -5.05
CA PHE A 63 -8.71 4.53 -3.68
C PHE A 63 -9.97 5.41 -3.64
N ARG A 64 -9.99 6.52 -4.38
CA ARG A 64 -11.12 7.46 -4.40
C ARG A 64 -12.36 6.90 -5.11
N ASP A 65 -12.17 6.07 -6.11
CA ASP A 65 -13.27 5.44 -6.84
C ASP A 65 -13.96 4.35 -6.02
N ARG A 66 -13.23 3.75 -5.07
CA ARG A 66 -13.73 2.61 -4.29
C ARG A 66 -14.15 2.97 -2.86
N LEU A 67 -13.59 4.04 -2.30
CA LEU A 67 -13.78 4.40 -0.90
C LEU A 67 -14.19 5.86 -0.74
N ASP A 68 -15.16 6.10 0.14
CA ASP A 68 -15.57 7.43 0.55
C ASP A 68 -14.71 7.89 1.74
N LEU A 69 -13.98 9.00 1.56
CA LEU A 69 -13.16 9.62 2.61
C LEU A 69 -13.97 9.98 3.87
N GLY A 70 -15.26 10.30 3.72
CA GLY A 70 -16.14 10.59 4.86
C GLY A 70 -16.28 9.38 5.79
N ARG A 71 -16.33 8.18 5.23
CA ARG A 71 -16.42 6.92 5.99
C ARG A 71 -15.10 6.48 6.61
N LEU A 72 -13.99 7.02 6.13
CA LEU A 72 -12.66 6.72 6.64
C LEU A 72 -12.23 7.63 7.80
N ARG A 73 -13.10 8.54 8.26
CA ARG A 73 -12.78 9.44 9.36
C ARG A 73 -12.39 8.68 10.62
N GLU A 74 -13.13 7.64 10.97
CA GLU A 74 -12.84 6.81 12.16
C GLU A 74 -11.52 6.04 12.02
N VAL A 75 -11.10 5.69 10.78
CA VAL A 75 -9.76 5.15 10.54
C VAL A 75 -8.70 6.20 10.86
N ILE A 76 -8.89 7.45 10.40
CA ILE A 76 -7.96 8.56 10.66
C ILE A 76 -7.89 8.84 12.16
N ASP A 77 -9.05 8.95 12.82
CA ASP A 77 -9.16 9.23 14.25
C ASP A 77 -8.44 8.14 15.09
N ALA A 78 -8.40 6.88 14.62
CA ALA A 78 -7.66 5.81 15.28
C ALA A 78 -6.14 6.03 15.33
N PHE A 79 -5.60 6.94 14.50
CA PHE A 79 -4.19 7.33 14.53
C PHE A 79 -3.92 8.54 15.43
N ASP A 80 -4.94 9.32 15.80
CA ASP A 80 -4.78 10.56 16.58
C ASP A 80 -4.27 10.30 18.01
N ASP A 81 -4.51 9.09 18.54
CA ASP A 81 -4.00 8.65 19.84
C ASP A 81 -2.51 8.23 19.82
N GLY A 82 -1.77 8.61 18.78
CA GLY A 82 -0.35 8.29 18.64
C GLY A 82 -0.09 6.87 18.12
N ARG A 83 -1.09 6.22 17.54
CA ARG A 83 -0.92 4.90 16.91
C ARG A 83 0.06 5.01 15.75
N VAL A 84 0.96 4.05 15.71
CA VAL A 84 1.93 3.86 14.62
C VAL A 84 1.66 2.51 13.98
N VAL A 85 1.56 2.48 12.66
CA VAL A 85 1.30 1.28 11.88
C VAL A 85 2.42 1.06 10.90
N HIS A 86 2.85 -0.17 10.78
CA HIS A 86 3.85 -0.59 9.81
C HIS A 86 3.20 -1.39 8.68
N ALA A 87 3.58 -1.08 7.45
CA ALA A 87 3.25 -1.84 6.26
C ALA A 87 4.48 -1.96 5.35
N GLY A 88 4.51 -2.91 4.44
CA GLY A 88 5.62 -3.08 3.51
C GLY A 88 6.09 -4.51 3.35
N GLU A 89 7.23 -4.70 2.64
CA GLU A 89 7.74 -6.03 2.28
C GLU A 89 8.03 -6.92 3.50
N ASP A 90 8.44 -6.32 4.64
CA ASP A 90 8.80 -7.04 5.87
C ASP A 90 7.61 -7.29 6.80
N VAL A 91 6.40 -6.87 6.40
CA VAL A 91 5.19 -7.07 7.20
C VAL A 91 4.40 -8.25 6.63
N ALA A 92 4.18 -9.27 7.44
CA ALA A 92 3.41 -10.43 7.02
C ALA A 92 1.92 -10.10 6.89
N ALA A 93 1.23 -10.76 5.95
CA ALA A 93 -0.21 -10.57 5.76
C ALA A 93 -1.04 -10.75 7.03
N ARG A 94 -0.68 -11.71 7.87
CA ARG A 94 -1.35 -11.96 9.15
C ARG A 94 -1.31 -10.76 10.10
N ASP A 95 -0.25 -9.96 10.06
CA ASP A 95 -0.08 -8.80 10.94
C ASP A 95 -0.99 -7.66 10.46
N GLU A 96 -1.18 -7.53 9.15
CA GLU A 96 -2.14 -6.57 8.57
C GLU A 96 -3.60 -7.01 8.76
N VAL A 97 -3.88 -8.32 8.75
CA VAL A 97 -5.20 -8.86 9.14
C VAL A 97 -5.50 -8.52 10.61
N ALA A 98 -4.52 -8.69 11.50
CA ALA A 98 -4.66 -8.33 12.90
C ALA A 98 -4.94 -6.82 13.07
N LEU A 99 -4.22 -5.98 12.34
CA LEU A 99 -4.46 -4.53 12.33
C LEU A 99 -5.90 -4.18 11.89
N ALA A 100 -6.40 -4.81 10.81
CA ALA A 100 -7.76 -4.60 10.35
C ALA A 100 -8.79 -5.05 11.40
N ALA A 101 -8.50 -6.11 12.16
CA ALA A 101 -9.36 -6.56 13.25
C ALA A 101 -9.38 -5.60 14.46
N GLU A 102 -8.27 -4.90 14.71
CA GLU A 102 -8.16 -3.93 15.82
C GLU A 102 -8.88 -2.60 15.53
N ILE A 103 -9.07 -2.24 14.27
CA ILE A 103 -9.69 -0.97 13.84
C ILE A 103 -10.95 -1.29 13.05
N PRO A 104 -12.15 -1.26 13.67
CA PRO A 104 -13.40 -1.64 13.00
C PRO A 104 -13.66 -0.89 11.69
N ALA A 105 -13.41 0.41 11.65
CA ALA A 105 -13.56 1.21 10.44
C ALA A 105 -12.60 0.81 9.32
N LEU A 106 -11.39 0.35 9.64
CA LEU A 106 -10.45 -0.20 8.66
C LEU A 106 -10.96 -1.53 8.11
N ARG A 107 -11.50 -2.38 8.98
CA ARG A 107 -12.13 -3.64 8.57
C ARG A 107 -13.30 -3.38 7.61
N ASP A 108 -14.16 -2.41 7.91
CA ASP A 108 -15.29 -2.05 7.04
C ASP A 108 -14.81 -1.53 5.68
N ALA A 109 -13.72 -0.75 5.65
CA ALA A 109 -13.09 -0.30 4.42
C ALA A 109 -12.51 -1.47 3.60
N VAL A 110 -11.89 -2.45 4.26
CA VAL A 110 -11.39 -3.67 3.62
C VAL A 110 -12.54 -4.46 3.01
N VAL A 111 -13.63 -4.69 3.74
CA VAL A 111 -14.82 -5.38 3.23
C VAL A 111 -15.42 -4.64 2.02
N ALA A 112 -15.44 -3.31 2.03
CA ALA A 112 -15.90 -2.51 0.90
C ALA A 112 -15.03 -2.70 -0.36
N LEU A 113 -13.74 -3.00 -0.20
CA LEU A 113 -12.79 -3.24 -1.30
C LEU A 113 -12.85 -4.66 -1.86
N VAL A 114 -12.91 -5.66 -0.98
CA VAL A 114 -12.69 -7.07 -1.35
C VAL A 114 -13.88 -7.99 -1.05
N GLY A 115 -14.99 -7.44 -0.51
CA GLY A 115 -16.16 -8.21 -0.12
C GLY A 115 -15.85 -9.20 0.99
N ASP A 116 -16.34 -10.44 0.83
CA ASP A 116 -16.20 -11.52 1.80
C ASP A 116 -14.90 -12.34 1.62
N ASP A 117 -13.93 -11.82 0.86
CA ASP A 117 -12.65 -12.50 0.66
C ASP A 117 -11.74 -12.28 1.87
N GLU A 118 -11.70 -13.27 2.75
CA GLU A 118 -10.94 -13.24 4.00
C GLU A 118 -9.49 -13.80 3.86
N ARG A 119 -9.04 -14.11 2.65
CA ARG A 119 -7.66 -14.59 2.45
C ARG A 119 -6.66 -13.54 2.94
N PRO A 120 -5.69 -13.92 3.79
CA PRO A 120 -4.80 -12.95 4.42
C PRO A 120 -4.09 -12.02 3.44
N GLY A 121 -3.60 -12.55 2.32
CA GLY A 121 -2.93 -11.74 1.30
C GLY A 121 -3.85 -10.71 0.65
N VAL A 122 -5.14 -11.02 0.46
CA VAL A 122 -6.14 -10.12 -0.11
C VAL A 122 -6.49 -9.01 0.88
N VAL A 123 -6.71 -9.37 2.14
CA VAL A 123 -6.95 -8.40 3.23
C VAL A 123 -5.76 -7.45 3.36
N ALA A 124 -4.54 -7.98 3.37
CA ALA A 124 -3.32 -7.17 3.46
C ALA A 124 -3.18 -6.20 2.27
N SER A 125 -3.48 -6.66 1.04
CA SER A 125 -3.48 -5.79 -0.14
C SER A 125 -4.48 -4.63 0.01
N ALA A 126 -5.66 -4.91 0.57
CA ALA A 126 -6.67 -3.88 0.82
C ALA A 126 -6.25 -2.92 1.94
N VAL A 127 -5.66 -3.41 3.03
CA VAL A 127 -5.13 -2.58 4.12
C VAL A 127 -4.07 -1.61 3.59
N GLU A 128 -3.09 -2.09 2.83
CA GLU A 128 -2.06 -1.23 2.23
C GLU A 128 -2.68 -0.18 1.29
N LEU A 129 -3.70 -0.54 0.51
CA LEU A 129 -4.40 0.43 -0.36
C LEU A 129 -5.09 1.52 0.46
N VAL A 130 -5.72 1.18 1.59
CA VAL A 130 -6.35 2.18 2.47
C VAL A 130 -5.31 3.11 3.08
N LEU A 131 -4.23 2.56 3.64
CA LEU A 131 -3.17 3.35 4.28
C LEU A 131 -2.47 4.28 3.28
N GLU A 132 -2.09 3.77 2.12
CA GLU A 132 -1.44 4.58 1.09
C GLU A 132 -2.40 5.62 0.51
N GLY A 133 -3.66 5.27 0.28
CA GLY A 133 -4.68 6.21 -0.19
C GLY A 133 -4.93 7.36 0.81
N LEU A 134 -4.94 7.08 2.11
CA LEU A 134 -5.02 8.09 3.16
C LEU A 134 -3.76 8.97 3.19
N HIS A 135 -2.55 8.38 3.02
CA HIS A 135 -1.32 9.14 2.90
C HIS A 135 -1.34 10.06 1.68
N LEU A 136 -1.66 9.55 0.50
CA LEU A 136 -1.73 10.33 -0.75
C LEU A 136 -2.83 11.40 -0.71
N SER A 137 -3.88 11.19 0.07
CA SER A 137 -4.93 12.18 0.37
C SER A 137 -4.54 13.16 1.47
N LYS A 138 -3.29 13.11 1.97
CA LYS A 138 -2.75 13.98 3.03
C LYS A 138 -3.51 13.86 4.37
N ARG A 139 -3.99 12.67 4.68
CA ARG A 139 -4.66 12.36 5.96
C ARG A 139 -3.74 11.66 6.94
N LEU A 140 -2.78 10.89 6.47
CA LEU A 140 -1.73 10.28 7.27
C LEU A 140 -0.35 10.72 6.78
N ASN A 141 0.61 10.72 7.68
CA ASN A 141 2.03 10.79 7.34
C ASN A 141 2.56 9.38 7.05
N LYS A 142 3.47 9.28 6.09
CA LYS A 142 4.22 8.07 5.78
C LYS A 142 5.71 8.41 5.89
N ASP A 143 6.40 7.74 6.78
CA ASP A 143 7.85 7.77 6.86
C ASP A 143 8.38 6.47 6.22
N ALA A 144 9.17 6.60 5.16
CA ALA A 144 9.90 5.49 4.59
C ALA A 144 11.23 5.34 5.33
N ASP A 145 11.48 4.16 5.88
CA ASP A 145 12.79 3.85 6.41
C ASP A 145 13.71 3.45 5.23
N HIS A 146 14.70 4.26 4.93
CA HIS A 146 15.66 4.00 3.86
C HIS A 146 16.56 2.77 4.12
N THR A 147 16.52 2.25 5.34
CA THR A 147 17.28 1.05 5.74
C THR A 147 16.45 -0.21 5.76
N SER A 148 15.12 -0.09 5.73
CA SER A 148 14.17 -1.19 5.67
C SER A 148 13.14 -0.97 4.56
N THR A 149 12.56 -2.05 4.04
CA THR A 149 11.46 -2.01 3.09
C THR A 149 10.10 -1.80 3.77
N ARG A 150 10.13 -1.17 4.96
CA ARG A 150 8.97 -0.91 5.81
C ARG A 150 8.59 0.56 5.76
N ALA A 151 7.32 0.81 5.52
CA ALA A 151 6.72 2.13 5.68
C ALA A 151 6.04 2.25 7.05
N THR A 152 6.15 3.42 7.65
CA THR A 152 5.53 3.74 8.93
C THR A 152 4.46 4.80 8.72
N TYR A 153 3.21 4.47 9.06
CA TYR A 153 2.08 5.40 9.00
C TYR A 153 1.72 5.90 10.39
N ARG A 154 1.44 7.20 10.49
CA ARG A 154 1.07 7.88 11.73
C ARG A 154 0.15 9.06 11.47
N SER A 155 -0.48 9.59 12.51
CA SER A 155 -1.24 10.85 12.46
C SER A 155 -0.42 11.98 11.85
N ARG A 156 -1.10 12.91 11.25
CA ARG A 156 -0.52 14.08 10.61
C ARG A 156 -0.35 15.23 11.59
#